data_d031304bd8f8a142f9a33c5cde41d036
#
_entry.id   d031304bd8f8a142f9a33c5cde41d036
#
_cell.length_a   1.000
_cell.length_b   1.000
_cell.length_c   1.000
_cell.angle_alpha   90.00
_cell.angle_beta   90.00
_cell.angle_gamma   90.00
#
_symmetry.space_group_name_H-M   'P 1'
#
loop_
_entity.id
_entity.type
_entity.pdbx_description
1 polymer ?
#
loop_
_entity_poly.entity_id
_entity_poly.type
_entity_poly.pdbx_seq_one_letter_code
_entity_poly.pdbx_strand_id
1 'polypeptide(L)'
;SIAHTEDPVSAVFGNPATLAQYFGGTHFMFGATFYQPRVTMVHDGSAGHAVANFGELGDLNSTATTIATLTSDGAGTAYTTAQAVAAFELTNNGGDNNGGAAAATFAFDSRSKADIYAVPHIAVTQDLSGLGIPVVLGVGVTATSGIGVDYKHTSNSLGAAAELINLGVNAGIGMKMSDTLDVGVAMTITYAMLEAGLTGSGGMTHDIGFRGTFGARKKMNDNMTIGLYYQMEQEHQYDNLHVTSMHGSDPLANIGGITGTIAVKCNGDVVTSTVGVCRQDLEVEQPWNVGLGVSMDMGNGLLVMADVTHKAWSDAKFFNEFYDDQNVVSIGVQKTMGNMKLRAGYGYADDPLLSQVKVGQEVATIGLVNSEGVTVTSPMYGIFMSYFQAMETPVIYKHRIAVGLGVESFLGVPFLSLDTHAAIQLEEDKCFGSGQAGMTGGYNAATVGTALSGGLAARGCTASDHSKATVSSMHVGGALTWSF
;
A
#
# COMPACT_ATOMS: atom_id res chain seq x y z
N SER A 1 15.88 16.92 -2.03
CA SER A 1 15.16 17.58 -3.13
C SER A 1 15.49 16.93 -4.47
N ILE A 2 14.56 17.02 -5.41
CA ILE A 2 14.73 16.55 -6.79
C ILE A 2 15.84 17.31 -7.52
N ALA A 3 16.05 18.57 -7.16
CA ALA A 3 17.07 19.46 -7.76
C ALA A 3 18.44 19.38 -7.07
N HIS A 4 18.51 18.91 -5.82
CA HIS A 4 19.70 18.92 -5.00
C HIS A 4 19.70 17.82 -3.94
N THR A 5 20.83 17.16 -3.78
CA THR A 5 21.03 16.17 -2.73
C THR A 5 22.43 16.26 -2.15
N GLU A 6 22.58 15.89 -0.89
CA GLU A 6 23.87 15.90 -0.18
C GLU A 6 24.23 14.50 0.36
N ASP A 7 23.37 13.50 0.13
CA ASP A 7 23.64 12.14 0.55
C ASP A 7 23.58 11.15 -0.63
N PRO A 8 24.47 10.13 -0.65
CA PRO A 8 24.54 9.15 -1.72
C PRO A 8 23.25 8.35 -1.96
N VAL A 9 22.51 8.00 -0.91
CA VAL A 9 21.25 7.23 -1.04
C VAL A 9 20.21 8.04 -1.79
N SER A 10 20.01 9.30 -1.43
CA SER A 10 19.08 10.19 -2.14
C SER A 10 19.49 10.45 -3.59
N ALA A 11 20.78 10.45 -3.90
CA ALA A 11 21.26 10.58 -5.29
C ALA A 11 20.94 9.32 -6.11
N VAL A 12 21.12 8.14 -5.51
CA VAL A 12 20.93 6.85 -6.17
C VAL A 12 19.43 6.55 -6.38
N PHE A 13 18.56 6.80 -5.38
CA PHE A 13 17.14 6.42 -5.42
C PHE A 13 16.19 7.55 -5.83
N GLY A 14 16.66 8.79 -5.82
CA GLY A 14 15.88 9.96 -6.24
C GLY A 14 16.08 10.29 -7.72
N ASN A 15 16.44 11.53 -8.00
CA ASN A 15 16.77 11.98 -9.35
C ASN A 15 18.22 11.55 -9.72
N PRO A 16 18.44 10.59 -10.65
CA PRO A 16 19.79 10.10 -10.96
C PRO A 16 20.72 11.15 -11.56
N ALA A 17 20.19 12.28 -12.09
CA ALA A 17 21.03 13.40 -12.52
C ALA A 17 21.81 14.06 -11.36
N THR A 18 21.34 13.89 -10.10
CA THR A 18 22.05 14.40 -8.92
C THR A 18 23.33 13.62 -8.60
N LEU A 19 23.52 12.41 -9.16
CA LEU A 19 24.80 11.71 -9.09
C LEU A 19 25.94 12.55 -9.66
N ALA A 20 25.70 13.39 -10.66
CA ALA A 20 26.68 14.30 -11.20
C ALA A 20 27.19 15.37 -10.18
N GLN A 21 26.63 15.45 -9.00
CA GLN A 21 27.16 16.27 -7.89
C GLN A 21 28.37 15.61 -7.19
N TYR A 22 28.54 14.29 -7.37
CA TYR A 22 29.57 13.48 -6.70
C TYR A 22 30.83 13.27 -7.55
N PHE A 23 31.08 14.12 -8.56
CA PHE A 23 32.37 14.15 -9.22
C PHE A 23 33.47 14.55 -8.23
N GLY A 24 34.60 13.84 -8.29
CA GLY A 24 35.78 14.12 -7.50
C GLY A 24 36.05 13.16 -6.35
N GLY A 25 35.39 11.96 -6.35
CA GLY A 25 35.73 11.00 -5.30
C GLY A 25 34.83 9.77 -5.25
N THR A 26 35.07 9.03 -4.18
CA THR A 26 34.23 7.91 -3.76
C THR A 26 33.50 8.31 -2.47
N HIS A 27 32.20 8.08 -2.43
CA HIS A 27 31.43 8.32 -1.22
C HIS A 27 30.71 7.03 -0.83
N PHE A 28 30.85 6.61 0.41
CA PHE A 28 30.17 5.47 0.98
C PHE A 28 29.27 5.92 2.12
N MET A 29 28.00 5.57 2.07
CA MET A 29 27.02 5.86 3.12
C MET A 29 26.47 4.59 3.71
N PHE A 30 26.37 4.56 5.03
CA PHE A 30 25.72 3.50 5.80
C PHE A 30 24.87 4.10 6.92
N GLY A 31 23.60 3.69 6.99
CA GLY A 31 22.67 4.18 8.00
C GLY A 31 21.38 3.39 8.04
N ALA A 32 20.47 3.84 8.88
CA ALA A 32 19.11 3.30 8.96
C ALA A 32 18.12 4.35 9.45
N THR A 33 16.87 4.18 9.06
CA THR A 33 15.72 4.88 9.63
C THR A 33 14.81 3.87 10.29
N PHE A 34 14.44 4.13 11.53
CA PHE A 34 13.40 3.39 12.25
C PHE A 34 12.06 4.06 12.00
N TYR A 35 11.16 3.35 11.39
CA TYR A 35 9.82 3.78 11.07
C TYR A 35 8.81 3.07 11.97
N GLN A 36 7.97 3.83 12.68
CA GLN A 36 6.93 3.31 13.53
C GLN A 36 5.57 3.80 13.07
N PRO A 37 4.77 2.97 12.37
CA PRO A 37 3.39 3.28 12.04
C PRO A 37 2.51 3.16 13.31
N ARG A 38 1.43 3.94 13.33
CA ARG A 38 0.37 3.85 14.33
C ARG A 38 -0.94 3.88 13.60
N VAL A 39 -1.60 2.75 13.52
CA VAL A 39 -2.90 2.60 12.86
C VAL A 39 -3.89 2.06 13.88
N THR A 40 -4.97 2.79 14.10
CA THR A 40 -6.11 2.35 14.91
C THR A 40 -7.30 2.19 13.97
N MET A 41 -8.01 1.10 14.09
CA MET A 41 -9.20 0.80 13.32
C MET A 41 -10.38 0.59 14.24
N VAL A 42 -11.47 1.26 13.92
CA VAL A 42 -12.79 1.00 14.50
C VAL A 42 -13.68 0.48 13.40
N HIS A 43 -14.28 -0.69 13.62
CA HIS A 43 -15.20 -1.33 12.71
C HIS A 43 -16.51 -1.63 13.41
N ASP A 44 -17.64 -1.33 12.79
CA ASP A 44 -18.96 -1.50 13.40
C ASP A 44 -19.52 -2.94 13.29
N GLY A 45 -18.83 -3.80 12.55
CA GLY A 45 -19.22 -5.19 12.33
C GLY A 45 -19.96 -5.42 11.00
N SER A 46 -20.40 -4.36 10.33
CA SER A 46 -21.26 -4.47 9.16
C SER A 46 -20.58 -5.16 7.97
N ALA A 47 -19.41 -4.67 7.57
CA ALA A 47 -18.70 -5.25 6.43
C ALA A 47 -18.13 -6.64 6.75
N GLY A 48 -17.68 -6.86 7.99
CA GLY A 48 -17.24 -8.18 8.45
C GLY A 48 -18.36 -9.22 8.39
N HIS A 49 -19.56 -8.82 8.75
CA HIS A 49 -20.74 -9.67 8.61
C HIS A 49 -21.04 -10.00 7.13
N ALA A 50 -20.96 -9.01 6.23
CA ALA A 50 -21.15 -9.23 4.81
C ALA A 50 -20.07 -10.14 4.21
N VAL A 51 -18.84 -10.04 4.67
CA VAL A 51 -17.72 -10.92 4.25
C VAL A 51 -17.91 -12.34 4.79
N ALA A 52 -18.35 -12.50 6.03
CA ALA A 52 -18.59 -13.80 6.64
C ALA A 52 -19.89 -14.47 6.20
N ASN A 53 -20.92 -13.68 5.94
CA ASN A 53 -22.25 -14.14 5.58
C ASN A 53 -22.61 -13.64 4.18
N PHE A 54 -22.42 -14.44 3.17
CA PHE A 54 -22.90 -14.15 1.82
C PHE A 54 -24.39 -13.71 1.76
N GLY A 55 -25.06 -13.67 2.90
CA GLY A 55 -26.49 -13.45 3.05
C GLY A 55 -26.99 -12.01 2.95
N GLU A 56 -26.11 -11.02 2.97
CA GLU A 56 -26.57 -9.62 2.88
C GLU A 56 -26.69 -9.07 1.46
N LEU A 57 -26.80 -9.92 0.49
CA LEU A 57 -27.25 -9.56 -0.86
C LEU A 57 -28.75 -9.15 -0.88
N GLY A 58 -29.13 -8.33 0.09
CA GLY A 58 -30.43 -7.65 0.13
C GLY A 58 -31.67 -8.50 0.47
N ASP A 59 -31.68 -9.78 0.22
CA ASP A 59 -32.74 -10.72 0.56
C ASP A 59 -32.18 -12.14 0.60
N LEU A 60 -32.15 -12.74 1.80
CA LEU A 60 -31.73 -14.13 2.00
C LEU A 60 -32.42 -15.09 1.02
N ASN A 61 -33.67 -14.81 0.67
CA ASN A 61 -34.41 -15.61 -0.30
C ASN A 61 -33.85 -15.49 -1.72
N SER A 62 -33.43 -14.31 -2.15
CA SER A 62 -32.84 -14.14 -3.49
C SER A 62 -31.44 -14.76 -3.57
N THR A 63 -30.65 -14.67 -2.51
CA THR A 63 -29.35 -15.31 -2.40
C THR A 63 -29.47 -16.82 -2.38
N ALA A 64 -30.36 -17.36 -1.56
CA ALA A 64 -30.61 -18.78 -1.49
C ALA A 64 -31.19 -19.33 -2.83
N THR A 65 -32.00 -18.55 -3.54
CA THR A 65 -32.47 -18.89 -4.88
C THR A 65 -31.33 -18.91 -5.89
N THR A 66 -30.40 -17.95 -5.80
CA THR A 66 -29.21 -17.90 -6.65
C THR A 66 -28.28 -19.09 -6.36
N ILE A 67 -28.03 -19.43 -5.10
CA ILE A 67 -27.26 -20.60 -4.70
C ILE A 67 -27.96 -21.90 -5.18
N ALA A 68 -29.26 -22.02 -4.96
CA ALA A 68 -30.04 -23.19 -5.42
C ALA A 68 -29.99 -23.32 -6.94
N THR A 69 -29.98 -22.23 -7.67
CA THR A 69 -29.88 -22.23 -9.14
C THR A 69 -28.50 -22.62 -9.61
N LEU A 70 -27.43 -22.14 -8.92
CA LEU A 70 -26.04 -22.49 -9.22
C LEU A 70 -25.72 -23.96 -8.92
N THR A 71 -26.40 -24.57 -7.96
CA THR A 71 -26.19 -25.96 -7.53
C THR A 71 -27.14 -26.97 -8.19
N SER A 72 -28.11 -26.53 -8.99
CA SER A 72 -28.89 -27.42 -9.80
C SER A 72 -28.06 -27.92 -10.99
N ASP A 73 -27.62 -29.14 -10.91
CA ASP A 73 -26.73 -29.80 -11.89
C ASP A 73 -27.46 -30.32 -13.13
N GLY A 74 -28.65 -29.85 -13.43
CA GLY A 74 -29.46 -30.39 -14.51
C GLY A 74 -29.99 -31.81 -14.26
N ALA A 75 -29.64 -32.43 -13.13
CA ALA A 75 -30.11 -33.78 -12.74
C ALA A 75 -31.33 -33.77 -11.82
N GLY A 76 -31.88 -32.61 -11.57
CA GLY A 76 -33.26 -32.51 -11.10
C GLY A 76 -33.52 -32.49 -9.60
N THR A 77 -32.51 -32.33 -8.75
CA THR A 77 -32.74 -32.12 -7.32
C THR A 77 -32.35 -30.69 -6.92
N ALA A 78 -33.24 -29.77 -7.21
CA ALA A 78 -33.07 -28.38 -6.70
C ALA A 78 -33.22 -28.37 -5.18
N TYR A 79 -32.24 -27.81 -4.47
CA TYR A 79 -32.46 -27.46 -3.08
C TYR A 79 -33.58 -26.44 -2.99
N THR A 80 -34.50 -26.66 -2.05
CA THR A 80 -35.48 -25.62 -1.78
C THR A 80 -34.75 -24.40 -1.20
N THR A 81 -35.22 -23.21 -1.52
CA THR A 81 -34.71 -21.95 -0.98
C THR A 81 -34.57 -22.01 0.55
N ALA A 82 -35.54 -22.65 1.23
CA ALA A 82 -35.50 -22.83 2.68
C ALA A 82 -34.33 -23.72 3.16
N GLN A 83 -33.98 -24.77 2.40
CA GLN A 83 -32.82 -25.63 2.76
C GLN A 83 -31.50 -24.92 2.53
N ALA A 84 -31.38 -24.12 1.48
CA ALA A 84 -30.20 -23.33 1.20
C ALA A 84 -30.00 -22.22 2.26
N VAL A 85 -31.09 -21.52 2.66
CA VAL A 85 -31.07 -20.54 3.75
C VAL A 85 -30.67 -21.17 5.08
N ALA A 86 -31.29 -22.30 5.45
CA ALA A 86 -31.00 -22.97 6.73
C ALA A 86 -29.56 -23.50 6.79
N ALA A 87 -29.04 -24.03 5.68
CA ALA A 87 -27.64 -24.48 5.64
C ALA A 87 -26.65 -23.32 5.72
N PHE A 88 -26.97 -22.22 5.09
CA PHE A 88 -26.18 -20.99 5.13
C PHE A 88 -26.17 -20.36 6.54
N GLU A 89 -27.33 -20.28 7.19
CA GLU A 89 -27.43 -19.80 8.58
C GLU A 89 -26.66 -20.68 9.57
N LEU A 90 -26.71 -22.01 9.40
CA LEU A 90 -26.01 -22.97 10.27
C LEU A 90 -24.48 -22.88 10.14
N THR A 91 -23.95 -22.64 8.96
CA THR A 91 -22.50 -22.57 8.73
C THR A 91 -21.90 -21.24 9.18
N ASN A 92 -22.66 -20.15 9.09
CA ASN A 92 -22.14 -18.80 9.36
C ASN A 92 -22.46 -18.29 10.77
N ASN A 93 -23.51 -18.76 11.43
CA ASN A 93 -23.95 -18.25 12.72
C ASN A 93 -23.69 -19.18 13.90
N GLY A 94 -22.90 -20.24 13.73
CA GLY A 94 -22.64 -21.19 14.82
C GLY A 94 -23.90 -21.82 15.41
N GLY A 95 -25.02 -21.83 14.64
CA GLY A 95 -26.32 -22.35 15.07
C GLY A 95 -27.24 -21.34 15.74
N ASP A 96 -26.85 -20.11 15.89
CA ASP A 96 -27.71 -19.06 16.48
C ASP A 96 -28.48 -18.33 15.39
N ASN A 97 -29.78 -18.63 15.26
CA ASN A 97 -30.74 -18.04 14.33
C ASN A 97 -31.02 -16.52 14.59
N ASN A 98 -30.06 -15.76 15.10
CA ASN A 98 -30.27 -14.39 15.52
C ASN A 98 -29.34 -13.45 14.73
N GLY A 99 -29.70 -13.14 13.48
CA GLY A 99 -28.94 -12.27 12.59
C GLY A 99 -28.50 -10.92 13.18
N GLY A 100 -29.14 -10.48 14.27
CA GLY A 100 -28.74 -9.30 15.02
C GLY A 100 -27.52 -9.52 15.94
N ALA A 101 -27.25 -10.75 16.39
CA ALA A 101 -26.14 -11.04 17.28
C ALA A 101 -24.82 -11.26 16.50
N ALA A 102 -24.89 -11.77 15.29
CA ALA A 102 -23.71 -12.04 14.47
C ALA A 102 -22.98 -10.76 14.02
N ALA A 103 -23.71 -9.71 13.67
CA ALA A 103 -23.12 -8.41 13.31
C ALA A 103 -22.29 -7.81 14.45
N ALA A 104 -22.77 -7.96 15.69
CA ALA A 104 -22.04 -7.47 16.87
C ALA A 104 -20.71 -8.20 17.12
N THR A 105 -20.56 -9.43 16.64
CA THR A 105 -19.36 -10.24 16.86
C THR A 105 -18.18 -9.80 16.00
N PHE A 106 -18.42 -9.07 14.91
CA PHE A 106 -17.37 -8.53 14.02
C PHE A 106 -17.00 -7.08 14.36
N ALA A 107 -17.74 -6.43 15.26
CA ALA A 107 -17.38 -5.09 15.71
C ALA A 107 -16.11 -5.12 16.55
N PHE A 108 -15.21 -4.17 16.35
CA PHE A 108 -14.01 -4.02 17.14
C PHE A 108 -13.47 -2.58 17.14
N ASP A 109 -12.66 -2.29 18.15
CA ASP A 109 -11.84 -1.09 18.26
C ASP A 109 -10.46 -1.57 18.66
N SER A 110 -9.51 -1.50 17.73
CA SER A 110 -8.20 -2.08 17.93
C SER A 110 -7.10 -1.28 17.27
N ARG A 111 -5.94 -1.27 17.90
CA ARG A 111 -4.71 -0.75 17.34
C ARG A 111 -3.93 -1.87 16.68
N SER A 112 -3.43 -1.59 15.47
CA SER A 112 -2.48 -2.47 14.77
C SER A 112 -1.25 -2.75 15.63
N LYS A 113 -0.78 -3.99 15.60
CA LYS A 113 0.48 -4.44 16.22
C LYS A 113 1.65 -4.43 15.25
N ALA A 114 1.52 -3.76 14.09
CA ALA A 114 2.66 -3.57 13.23
C ALA A 114 3.83 -2.95 14.00
N ASP A 115 4.98 -3.59 13.89
CA ASP A 115 6.17 -3.28 14.66
C ASP A 115 6.96 -2.09 14.10
N ILE A 116 8.13 -1.83 14.69
CA ILE A 116 9.07 -0.85 14.18
C ILE A 116 9.85 -1.46 13.01
N TYR A 117 9.78 -0.82 11.85
CA TYR A 117 10.52 -1.23 10.67
C TYR A 117 11.87 -0.52 10.61
N ALA A 118 12.94 -1.28 10.39
CA ALA A 118 14.26 -0.75 10.15
C ALA A 118 14.49 -0.64 8.63
N VAL A 119 14.57 0.57 8.12
CA VAL A 119 14.84 0.88 6.71
C VAL A 119 16.33 1.11 6.54
N PRO A 120 17.08 0.22 5.87
CA PRO A 120 18.50 0.41 5.65
C PRO A 120 18.76 1.53 4.64
N HIS A 121 19.86 2.25 4.81
CA HIS A 121 20.39 3.25 3.90
C HIS A 121 21.84 2.94 3.60
N ILE A 122 22.11 2.29 2.48
CA ILE A 122 23.45 1.92 2.06
C ILE A 122 23.64 2.40 0.64
N ALA A 123 24.69 3.17 0.38
CA ALA A 123 25.01 3.56 -0.99
C ALA A 123 26.50 3.82 -1.16
N VAL A 124 26.95 3.64 -2.39
CA VAL A 124 28.27 4.02 -2.87
C VAL A 124 28.10 4.88 -4.11
N THR A 125 28.81 5.99 -4.18
CA THR A 125 28.98 6.74 -5.42
C THR A 125 30.46 6.76 -5.79
N GLN A 126 30.75 6.57 -7.08
CA GLN A 126 32.12 6.51 -7.58
C GLN A 126 32.25 7.38 -8.84
N ASP A 127 33.14 8.34 -8.78
CA ASP A 127 33.58 9.08 -9.96
C ASP A 127 34.47 8.20 -10.87
N LEU A 128 34.07 8.03 -12.12
CA LEU A 128 34.78 7.24 -13.11
C LEU A 128 35.60 8.11 -14.09
N SER A 129 35.63 9.43 -13.91
CA SER A 129 36.36 10.35 -14.78
C SER A 129 37.86 10.07 -14.81
N GLY A 130 38.45 9.58 -13.72
CA GLY A 130 39.84 9.13 -13.63
C GLY A 130 40.13 7.93 -14.54
N LEU A 131 39.14 7.17 -14.99
CA LEU A 131 39.22 6.09 -15.98
C LEU A 131 38.93 6.58 -17.40
N GLY A 132 38.75 7.87 -17.62
CA GLY A 132 38.37 8.47 -18.89
C GLY A 132 36.87 8.38 -19.23
N ILE A 133 36.05 7.98 -18.28
CA ILE A 133 34.59 7.87 -18.42
C ILE A 133 33.95 9.01 -17.64
N PRO A 134 33.37 10.05 -18.29
CA PRO A 134 32.90 11.26 -17.59
C PRO A 134 31.52 11.05 -16.93
N VAL A 135 31.42 10.05 -16.07
CA VAL A 135 30.19 9.71 -15.33
C VAL A 135 30.50 9.40 -13.88
N VAL A 136 29.48 9.59 -13.03
CA VAL A 136 29.46 9.07 -11.66
C VAL A 136 28.53 7.87 -11.62
N LEU A 137 29.04 6.75 -11.17
CA LEU A 137 28.28 5.55 -10.87
C LEU A 137 27.74 5.64 -9.44
N GLY A 138 26.47 5.28 -9.24
CA GLY A 138 25.89 5.12 -7.90
C GLY A 138 25.24 3.74 -7.78
N VAL A 139 25.46 3.07 -6.65
CA VAL A 139 24.79 1.81 -6.29
C VAL A 139 24.32 1.92 -4.85
N GLY A 140 23.11 1.47 -4.57
CA GLY A 140 22.57 1.53 -3.20
C GLY A 140 21.49 0.51 -2.90
N VAL A 141 21.19 0.38 -1.62
CA VAL A 141 20.12 -0.48 -1.06
C VAL A 141 19.32 0.33 -0.07
N THR A 142 18.00 0.36 -0.26
CA THR A 142 17.05 0.93 0.71
C THR A 142 15.66 0.32 0.52
N ALA A 143 14.76 0.47 1.50
CA ALA A 143 13.35 0.18 1.24
C ALA A 143 12.73 1.29 0.37
N THR A 144 12.06 0.89 -0.71
CA THR A 144 11.44 1.82 -1.68
C THR A 144 9.99 2.11 -1.36
N SER A 145 9.29 1.17 -0.72
CA SER A 145 7.94 1.33 -0.19
C SER A 145 7.66 0.29 0.89
N GLY A 146 6.61 0.52 1.68
CA GLY A 146 6.16 -0.42 2.69
C GLY A 146 4.82 -0.01 3.26
N ILE A 147 3.99 -1.01 3.58
CA ILE A 147 2.75 -0.89 4.34
C ILE A 147 2.78 -1.98 5.39
N GLY A 148 2.36 -1.67 6.61
CA GLY A 148 2.24 -2.69 7.65
C GLY A 148 1.08 -2.41 8.57
N VAL A 149 0.14 -3.36 8.63
CA VAL A 149 -0.94 -3.43 9.63
C VAL A 149 -1.08 -4.87 10.11
N ASP A 150 -1.35 -5.07 11.37
CA ASP A 150 -1.60 -6.39 11.97
C ASP A 150 -2.70 -6.31 13.03
N TYR A 151 -3.83 -6.92 12.74
CA TYR A 151 -4.98 -7.08 13.62
C TYR A 151 -5.25 -8.56 13.97
N LYS A 152 -4.34 -9.49 13.67
CA LYS A 152 -4.48 -10.93 13.96
C LYS A 152 -4.77 -11.23 15.42
N HIS A 153 -4.37 -10.33 16.33
CA HIS A 153 -4.64 -10.44 17.77
C HIS A 153 -6.08 -10.08 18.15
N THR A 154 -6.86 -9.51 17.22
CA THR A 154 -8.25 -9.13 17.42
C THR A 154 -9.13 -10.19 16.76
N SER A 155 -9.83 -11.01 17.55
CA SER A 155 -10.62 -12.14 17.03
C SER A 155 -11.65 -11.74 15.98
N ASN A 156 -12.20 -10.53 16.09
CA ASN A 156 -13.24 -10.02 15.21
C ASN A 156 -12.71 -9.37 13.92
N SER A 157 -11.39 -9.30 13.73
CA SER A 157 -10.77 -8.70 12.55
C SER A 157 -10.74 -9.62 11.32
N LEU A 158 -11.24 -10.85 11.44
CA LEU A 158 -11.14 -11.90 10.40
C LEU A 158 -9.67 -12.22 10.01
N GLY A 159 -8.72 -11.92 10.89
CA GLY A 159 -7.30 -12.14 10.63
C GLY A 159 -6.67 -11.05 9.75
N ALA A 160 -7.31 -9.88 9.62
CA ALA A 160 -6.81 -8.78 8.81
C ALA A 160 -5.39 -8.41 9.19
N ALA A 161 -4.51 -8.49 8.22
CA ALA A 161 -3.12 -8.10 8.30
C ALA A 161 -2.57 -7.91 6.88
N ALA A 162 -1.83 -6.85 6.67
CA ALA A 162 -1.08 -6.65 5.43
C ALA A 162 0.34 -6.20 5.77
N GLU A 163 1.29 -6.82 5.13
CA GLU A 163 2.67 -6.39 5.18
C GLU A 163 3.23 -6.40 3.75
N LEU A 164 3.51 -5.21 3.23
CA LEU A 164 4.22 -5.02 1.97
C LEU A 164 5.57 -4.41 2.29
N ILE A 165 6.65 -5.08 1.91
CA ILE A 165 8.01 -4.60 2.08
C ILE A 165 8.71 -4.69 0.72
N ASN A 166 9.11 -3.55 0.18
CA ASN A 166 9.85 -3.45 -1.06
C ASN A 166 11.28 -3.01 -0.77
N LEU A 167 12.22 -3.94 -0.83
CA LEU A 167 13.64 -3.67 -0.70
C LEU A 167 14.27 -3.50 -2.09
N GLY A 168 14.71 -2.28 -2.40
CA GLY A 168 15.31 -1.94 -3.69
C GLY A 168 16.82 -1.96 -3.67
N VAL A 169 17.41 -2.57 -4.70
CA VAL A 169 18.79 -2.37 -5.09
C VAL A 169 18.77 -1.48 -6.33
N ASN A 170 19.36 -0.30 -6.27
CA ASN A 170 19.40 0.63 -7.38
C ASN A 170 20.83 0.81 -7.88
N ALA A 171 21.01 0.79 -9.21
CA ALA A 171 22.23 1.16 -9.89
C ALA A 171 21.96 2.26 -10.90
N GLY A 172 22.70 3.35 -10.83
CA GLY A 172 22.49 4.50 -11.70
C GLY A 172 23.77 5.16 -12.10
N ILE A 173 23.71 5.96 -13.15
CA ILE A 173 24.78 6.80 -13.63
C ILE A 173 24.28 8.25 -13.79
N GLY A 174 25.13 9.19 -13.40
CA GLY A 174 24.90 10.62 -13.66
C GLY A 174 26.08 11.21 -14.42
N MET A 175 25.79 12.10 -15.35
CA MET A 175 26.81 12.74 -16.18
C MET A 175 26.53 14.24 -16.35
N LYS A 176 27.57 15.02 -16.52
CA LYS A 176 27.47 16.42 -16.93
C LYS A 176 27.41 16.51 -18.46
N MET A 177 26.26 16.90 -18.99
CA MET A 177 26.10 17.13 -20.44
C MET A 177 26.65 18.49 -20.85
N SER A 178 26.63 19.46 -19.93
CA SER A 178 27.21 20.79 -20.09
C SER A 178 27.51 21.42 -18.70
N ASP A 179 28.04 22.61 -18.67
CA ASP A 179 28.27 23.35 -17.41
C ASP A 179 26.99 23.62 -16.61
N THR A 180 25.83 23.56 -17.27
CA THR A 180 24.55 23.86 -16.65
C THR A 180 23.55 22.70 -16.67
N LEU A 181 23.83 21.61 -17.38
CA LEU A 181 22.90 20.48 -17.54
C LEU A 181 23.55 19.16 -17.14
N ASP A 182 22.98 18.54 -16.12
CA ASP A 182 23.28 17.18 -15.70
C ASP A 182 22.10 16.27 -16.12
N VAL A 183 22.40 15.03 -16.52
CA VAL A 183 21.40 14.00 -16.80
C VAL A 183 21.81 12.70 -16.11
N GLY A 184 20.82 11.82 -15.90
CA GLY A 184 21.09 10.54 -15.30
C GLY A 184 20.01 9.50 -15.63
N VAL A 185 20.42 8.24 -15.52
CA VAL A 185 19.54 7.09 -15.63
C VAL A 185 19.86 6.12 -14.51
N ALA A 186 18.84 5.43 -14.03
CA ALA A 186 19.01 4.40 -13.03
C ALA A 186 18.04 3.25 -13.24
N MET A 187 18.40 2.08 -12.74
CA MET A 187 17.56 0.90 -12.72
C MET A 187 17.46 0.38 -11.28
N THR A 188 16.25 0.23 -10.81
CA THR A 188 15.96 -0.39 -9.50
C THR A 188 15.50 -1.83 -9.72
N ILE A 189 16.11 -2.76 -9.01
CA ILE A 189 15.66 -4.13 -8.83
C ILE A 189 15.05 -4.20 -7.44
N THR A 190 13.79 -4.56 -7.35
CA THR A 190 13.09 -4.62 -6.06
C THR A 190 12.77 -6.07 -5.71
N TYR A 191 13.22 -6.49 -4.54
CA TYR A 191 12.69 -7.68 -3.88
C TYR A 191 11.48 -7.26 -3.06
N ALA A 192 10.31 -7.64 -3.53
CA ALA A 192 9.02 -7.29 -2.95
C ALA A 192 8.48 -8.48 -2.17
N MET A 193 8.02 -8.24 -0.95
CA MET A 193 7.39 -9.22 -0.08
C MET A 193 5.99 -8.74 0.27
N LEU A 194 5.00 -9.62 0.16
CA LEU A 194 3.61 -9.31 0.47
C LEU A 194 2.98 -10.40 1.33
N GLU A 195 2.41 -10.01 2.45
CA GLU A 195 1.39 -10.75 3.20
C GLU A 195 0.08 -9.97 3.12
N ALA A 196 -1.03 -10.64 2.82
CA ALA A 196 -2.36 -10.04 2.81
C ALA A 196 -3.36 -11.01 3.44
N GLY A 197 -3.64 -10.85 4.73
CA GLY A 197 -4.40 -11.81 5.54
C GLY A 197 -5.82 -12.02 5.06
N LEU A 198 -6.50 -10.96 4.62
CA LEU A 198 -7.89 -11.06 4.13
C LEU A 198 -8.00 -11.77 2.78
N THR A 199 -6.94 -11.91 2.02
CA THR A 199 -6.95 -12.70 0.77
C THR A 199 -6.83 -14.20 1.03
N GLY A 200 -6.72 -14.62 2.31
CA GLY A 200 -6.55 -16.02 2.69
C GLY A 200 -5.12 -16.52 2.57
N SER A 201 -4.15 -15.64 2.34
CA SER A 201 -2.74 -16.01 2.34
C SER A 201 -2.31 -16.33 3.78
N GLY A 202 -1.85 -17.54 4.01
CA GLY A 202 -1.33 -17.97 5.31
C GLY A 202 0.12 -17.60 5.56
N GLY A 203 0.72 -16.69 4.76
CA GLY A 203 2.12 -16.31 4.89
C GLY A 203 2.58 -15.32 3.84
N MET A 204 3.83 -14.90 3.97
CA MET A 204 4.46 -13.94 3.09
C MET A 204 4.89 -14.61 1.77
N THR A 205 4.54 -14.00 0.66
CA THR A 205 5.03 -14.35 -0.68
C THR A 205 5.98 -13.25 -1.17
N HIS A 206 6.71 -13.51 -2.26
CA HIS A 206 7.69 -12.57 -2.75
C HIS A 206 7.77 -12.60 -4.28
N ASP A 207 8.26 -11.49 -4.85
CA ASP A 207 8.54 -11.34 -6.26
C ASP A 207 9.73 -10.39 -6.50
N ILE A 208 10.27 -10.39 -7.71
CA ILE A 208 11.35 -9.50 -8.12
C ILE A 208 10.88 -8.64 -9.30
N GLY A 209 10.72 -7.35 -9.06
CA GLY A 209 10.34 -6.37 -10.07
C GLY A 209 11.49 -5.46 -10.48
N PHE A 210 11.32 -4.82 -11.64
CA PHE A 210 12.30 -3.90 -12.22
C PHE A 210 11.63 -2.58 -12.58
N ARG A 211 12.34 -1.46 -12.37
CA ARG A 211 11.88 -0.15 -12.85
C ARG A 211 13.04 0.74 -13.27
N GLY A 212 12.83 1.52 -14.34
CA GLY A 212 13.74 2.54 -14.81
C GLY A 212 13.44 3.91 -14.19
N THR A 213 14.49 4.71 -13.98
CA THR A 213 14.37 6.11 -13.59
C THR A 213 15.24 6.98 -14.49
N PHE A 214 14.69 8.07 -14.98
CA PHE A 214 15.36 9.05 -15.82
C PHE A 214 15.36 10.40 -15.12
N GLY A 215 16.46 11.12 -15.17
CA GLY A 215 16.58 12.38 -14.50
C GLY A 215 17.33 13.45 -15.30
N ALA A 216 16.96 14.68 -15.04
CA ALA A 216 17.64 15.85 -15.55
C ALA A 216 17.73 16.91 -14.44
N ARG A 217 18.80 17.69 -14.48
CA ARG A 217 19.04 18.77 -13.54
C ARG A 217 19.70 19.92 -14.28
N LYS A 218 19.15 21.13 -14.15
CA LYS A 218 19.60 22.32 -14.87
C LYS A 218 19.86 23.46 -13.91
N LYS A 219 21.08 23.99 -13.94
CA LYS A 219 21.43 25.26 -13.30
C LYS A 219 20.85 26.38 -14.14
N MET A 220 19.96 27.16 -13.56
CA MET A 220 19.34 28.32 -14.21
C MET A 220 20.23 29.56 -14.06
N ASN A 221 20.90 29.67 -12.94
CA ASN A 221 21.91 30.67 -12.62
C ASN A 221 22.79 30.12 -11.45
N ASP A 222 23.67 30.95 -10.93
CA ASP A 222 24.63 30.54 -9.87
C ASP A 222 23.91 30.08 -8.58
N ASN A 223 22.70 30.59 -8.33
CA ASN A 223 21.99 30.36 -7.08
C ASN A 223 20.76 29.43 -7.23
N MET A 224 20.34 29.10 -8.45
CA MET A 224 19.09 28.35 -8.70
C MET A 224 19.30 27.16 -9.61
N THR A 225 18.83 26.00 -9.16
CA THR A 225 18.81 24.77 -9.94
C THR A 225 17.41 24.18 -9.97
N ILE A 226 17.00 23.67 -11.13
CA ILE A 226 15.74 22.94 -11.32
C ILE A 226 16.09 21.48 -11.61
N GLY A 227 15.33 20.55 -11.03
CA GLY A 227 15.43 19.11 -11.27
C GLY A 227 14.11 18.54 -11.77
N LEU A 228 14.20 17.57 -12.64
CA LEU A 228 13.10 16.78 -13.15
C LEU A 228 13.48 15.32 -13.12
N TYR A 229 12.57 14.43 -12.71
CA TYR A 229 12.73 13.00 -12.90
C TYR A 229 11.41 12.37 -13.34
N TYR A 230 11.54 11.24 -14.03
CA TYR A 230 10.47 10.31 -14.35
C TYR A 230 10.89 8.92 -13.90
N GLN A 231 10.03 8.24 -13.18
CA GLN A 231 10.22 6.87 -12.74
C GLN A 231 9.09 6.01 -13.32
N MET A 232 9.45 4.93 -13.96
CA MET A 232 8.50 4.01 -14.59
C MET A 232 7.68 3.27 -13.53
N GLU A 233 6.57 2.70 -13.95
CA GLU A 233 5.83 1.70 -13.17
C GLU A 233 6.70 0.49 -12.83
N GLN A 234 6.28 -0.25 -11.80
CA GLN A 234 6.93 -1.50 -11.41
C GLN A 234 5.89 -2.54 -11.06
N GLU A 235 5.84 -3.58 -11.86
CA GLU A 235 4.92 -4.70 -11.69
C GLU A 235 5.55 -5.79 -10.83
N HIS A 236 4.72 -6.38 -9.96
CA HIS A 236 5.03 -7.54 -9.15
C HIS A 236 3.92 -8.57 -9.30
N GLN A 237 4.28 -9.82 -9.53
CA GLN A 237 3.37 -10.93 -9.60
C GLN A 237 3.60 -11.86 -8.41
N TYR A 238 2.64 -11.91 -7.50
CA TYR A 238 2.69 -12.76 -6.33
C TYR A 238 1.96 -14.07 -6.61
N ASP A 239 2.74 -15.12 -6.79
CA ASP A 239 2.22 -16.44 -7.13
C ASP A 239 1.38 -17.03 -5.98
N ASN A 240 0.21 -17.57 -6.32
CA ASN A 240 -0.68 -18.29 -5.41
C ASN A 240 -1.07 -17.53 -4.12
N LEU A 241 -1.04 -16.20 -4.15
CA LEU A 241 -1.36 -15.38 -2.99
C LEU A 241 -2.85 -15.38 -2.68
N HIS A 242 -3.67 -15.27 -3.72
CA HIS A 242 -5.10 -15.05 -3.56
C HIS A 242 -5.88 -16.38 -3.59
N VAL A 243 -6.68 -16.62 -2.54
CA VAL A 243 -7.57 -17.78 -2.47
C VAL A 243 -8.93 -17.38 -2.99
N THR A 244 -9.29 -17.85 -4.18
CA THR A 244 -10.58 -17.56 -4.81
C THR A 244 -11.69 -18.52 -4.44
N SER A 245 -11.37 -19.62 -3.79
CA SER A 245 -12.44 -20.40 -3.23
C SER A 245 -12.97 -19.70 -1.99
N MET A 246 -14.22 -19.77 -1.80
CA MET A 246 -14.89 -19.49 -0.57
C MET A 246 -14.39 -20.47 0.48
N HIS A 247 -13.15 -20.25 0.94
CA HIS A 247 -12.43 -20.93 2.01
C HIS A 247 -12.70 -22.43 2.19
N GLY A 248 -11.82 -23.14 2.88
CA GLY A 248 -12.08 -24.48 3.40
C GLY A 248 -13.29 -24.56 4.35
N SER A 249 -13.96 -23.46 4.56
CA SER A 249 -15.34 -23.29 4.97
C SER A 249 -16.21 -22.92 3.76
N ASP A 250 -16.00 -23.59 2.61
CA ASP A 250 -16.96 -23.49 1.52
C ASP A 250 -18.35 -23.80 2.09
N PRO A 251 -19.23 -22.79 2.27
CA PRO A 251 -20.56 -23.05 2.79
C PRO A 251 -21.32 -23.99 1.87
N LEU A 252 -20.95 -24.10 0.59
CA LEU A 252 -21.53 -25.02 -0.36
C LEU A 252 -20.99 -26.45 -0.19
N ALA A 253 -19.74 -26.63 0.20
CA ALA A 253 -19.20 -27.95 0.51
C ALA A 253 -19.71 -28.49 1.85
N ASN A 254 -20.03 -27.60 2.79
CA ASN A 254 -20.58 -27.96 4.11
C ASN A 254 -22.11 -28.03 4.16
N ILE A 255 -22.81 -27.62 3.12
CA ILE A 255 -24.27 -27.87 3.00
C ILE A 255 -24.45 -29.37 2.77
N GLY A 256 -24.63 -30.11 3.87
CA GLY A 256 -24.70 -31.57 3.87
C GLY A 256 -25.61 -32.11 2.80
N GLY A 257 -25.05 -32.78 1.79
CA GLY A 257 -25.77 -33.38 0.68
C GLY A 257 -25.55 -32.72 -0.67
N ILE A 258 -24.81 -31.61 -0.81
CA ILE A 258 -24.39 -31.13 -2.13
C ILE A 258 -23.20 -31.98 -2.59
N THR A 259 -23.49 -32.95 -3.43
CA THR A 259 -22.47 -33.73 -4.17
C THR A 259 -22.30 -33.16 -5.58
N GLY A 260 -22.17 -31.83 -5.68
CA GLY A 260 -21.95 -31.14 -6.93
C GLY A 260 -20.48 -30.76 -7.14
N THR A 261 -20.06 -30.74 -8.39
CA THR A 261 -18.76 -30.24 -8.79
C THR A 261 -18.91 -28.74 -9.01
N ILE A 262 -18.15 -27.92 -8.25
CA ILE A 262 -18.11 -26.47 -8.45
C ILE A 262 -17.00 -26.18 -9.45
N ALA A 263 -17.33 -25.47 -10.53
CA ALA A 263 -16.33 -24.96 -11.46
C ALA A 263 -15.81 -23.61 -10.97
N VAL A 264 -14.53 -23.53 -10.66
CA VAL A 264 -13.86 -22.30 -10.22
C VAL A 264 -12.82 -21.91 -11.27
N LYS A 265 -12.75 -20.64 -11.61
CA LYS A 265 -11.70 -20.13 -12.50
C LYS A 265 -10.43 -19.88 -11.71
N CYS A 266 -9.35 -20.60 -12.06
CA CYS A 266 -8.05 -20.53 -11.41
C CYS A 266 -7.00 -20.09 -12.44
N ASN A 267 -6.34 -18.97 -12.25
CA ASN A 267 -5.30 -18.47 -13.16
C ASN A 267 -5.71 -18.55 -14.65
N GLY A 268 -6.97 -18.23 -14.95
CA GLY A 268 -7.53 -18.31 -16.30
C GLY A 268 -8.14 -19.66 -16.69
N ASP A 269 -7.81 -20.74 -15.99
CA ASP A 269 -8.32 -22.07 -16.26
C ASP A 269 -9.57 -22.40 -15.42
N VAL A 270 -10.52 -23.11 -16.00
CA VAL A 270 -11.68 -23.61 -15.26
C VAL A 270 -11.31 -24.92 -14.60
N VAL A 271 -11.21 -24.91 -13.27
CA VAL A 271 -10.93 -26.09 -12.47
C VAL A 271 -12.24 -26.59 -11.86
N THR A 272 -12.57 -27.86 -12.11
CA THR A 272 -13.70 -28.54 -11.48
C THR A 272 -13.21 -29.33 -10.26
N SER A 273 -13.68 -28.99 -9.07
CA SER A 273 -13.29 -29.66 -7.85
C SER A 273 -14.50 -29.93 -6.95
N THR A 274 -14.45 -31.03 -6.23
CA THR A 274 -15.42 -31.35 -5.18
C THR A 274 -15.10 -30.64 -3.86
N VAL A 275 -13.90 -30.09 -3.73
CA VAL A 275 -13.43 -29.27 -2.60
C VAL A 275 -12.56 -28.18 -3.21
N GLY A 276 -13.21 -27.07 -3.56
CA GLY A 276 -12.54 -26.06 -4.39
C GLY A 276 -11.64 -25.10 -3.62
N VAL A 277 -10.40 -25.43 -3.38
CA VAL A 277 -9.40 -24.41 -3.06
C VAL A 277 -8.62 -24.09 -4.33
N CYS A 278 -8.86 -22.90 -4.86
CA CYS A 278 -8.12 -22.34 -5.96
C CYS A 278 -7.25 -21.21 -5.43
N ARG A 279 -5.98 -21.25 -5.72
CA ARG A 279 -5.06 -20.13 -5.47
C ARG A 279 -4.82 -19.40 -6.77
N GLN A 280 -4.89 -18.09 -6.73
CA GLN A 280 -4.60 -17.24 -7.89
C GLN A 280 -3.38 -16.38 -7.62
N ASP A 281 -2.72 -16.01 -8.68
CA ASP A 281 -1.66 -15.03 -8.67
C ASP A 281 -2.28 -13.63 -8.53
N LEU A 282 -1.59 -12.75 -7.84
CA LEU A 282 -1.99 -11.37 -7.67
C LEU A 282 -0.95 -10.45 -8.31
N GLU A 283 -1.37 -9.69 -9.31
CA GLU A 283 -0.56 -8.62 -9.88
C GLU A 283 -0.75 -7.34 -9.07
N VAL A 284 0.36 -6.78 -8.58
CA VAL A 284 0.39 -5.51 -7.85
C VAL A 284 1.41 -4.60 -8.48
N GLU A 285 1.00 -3.41 -8.89
CA GLU A 285 1.86 -2.47 -9.60
C GLU A 285 2.14 -1.23 -8.74
N GLN A 286 3.41 -0.86 -8.64
CA GLN A 286 3.80 0.45 -8.14
C GLN A 286 3.64 1.49 -9.25
N PRO A 287 3.01 2.64 -9.01
CA PRO A 287 2.70 3.60 -10.06
C PRO A 287 3.96 4.21 -10.68
N TRP A 288 3.86 4.62 -11.93
CA TRP A 288 4.82 5.58 -12.47
C TRP A 288 4.68 6.91 -11.72
N ASN A 289 5.78 7.64 -11.67
CA ASN A 289 5.74 8.96 -11.06
C ASN A 289 6.68 9.95 -11.76
N VAL A 290 6.32 11.22 -11.68
CA VAL A 290 7.10 12.35 -12.20
C VAL A 290 7.26 13.40 -11.12
N GLY A 291 8.44 13.96 -11.01
CA GLY A 291 8.72 14.99 -10.01
C GLY A 291 9.49 16.18 -10.59
N LEU A 292 9.12 17.35 -10.14
CA LEU A 292 9.77 18.63 -10.43
C LEU A 292 10.23 19.24 -9.12
N GLY A 293 11.47 19.72 -9.08
CA GLY A 293 12.03 20.37 -7.91
C GLY A 293 12.85 21.60 -8.24
N VAL A 294 12.94 22.48 -7.26
CA VAL A 294 13.80 23.66 -7.31
C VAL A 294 14.64 23.74 -6.04
N SER A 295 15.89 24.12 -6.18
CA SER A 295 16.78 24.49 -5.08
C SER A 295 17.34 25.88 -5.29
N MET A 296 17.39 26.69 -4.23
CA MET A 296 17.84 28.07 -4.25
C MET A 296 18.83 28.30 -3.11
N ASP A 297 20.07 28.68 -3.45
CA ASP A 297 21.03 29.19 -2.50
C ASP A 297 20.74 30.69 -2.23
N MET A 298 20.30 30.97 -1.02
CA MET A 298 19.95 32.34 -0.58
C MET A 298 21.14 33.10 -0.03
N GLY A 299 22.36 32.53 -0.11
CA GLY A 299 23.55 33.05 0.49
C GLY A 299 23.68 32.82 2.00
N ASN A 300 24.84 33.15 2.54
CA ASN A 300 25.12 32.95 3.97
C ASN A 300 24.88 31.50 4.49
N GLY A 301 25.00 30.50 3.61
CA GLY A 301 24.73 29.07 3.93
C GLY A 301 23.28 28.73 4.13
N LEU A 302 22.36 29.51 3.61
CA LEU A 302 20.91 29.20 3.60
C LEU A 302 20.51 28.62 2.24
N LEU A 303 20.08 27.37 2.22
CA LEU A 303 19.52 26.67 1.07
C LEU A 303 18.02 26.43 1.29
N VAL A 304 17.21 26.79 0.29
CA VAL A 304 15.75 26.56 0.26
C VAL A 304 15.43 25.64 -0.89
N MET A 305 14.54 24.67 -0.67
CA MET A 305 14.17 23.66 -1.64
C MET A 305 12.64 23.47 -1.65
N ALA A 306 12.08 23.24 -2.83
CA ALA A 306 10.68 22.86 -2.98
C ALA A 306 10.54 21.81 -4.09
N ASP A 307 9.69 20.82 -3.87
CA ASP A 307 9.43 19.71 -4.80
C ASP A 307 7.94 19.46 -4.94
N VAL A 308 7.53 19.07 -6.14
CA VAL A 308 6.20 18.51 -6.43
C VAL A 308 6.39 17.16 -7.11
N THR A 309 5.69 16.14 -6.66
CA THR A 309 5.69 14.81 -7.27
C THR A 309 4.26 14.38 -7.53
N HIS A 310 3.99 13.91 -8.72
CA HIS A 310 2.75 13.25 -9.12
C HIS A 310 2.96 11.75 -9.18
N LYS A 311 2.06 10.98 -8.59
CA LYS A 311 2.03 9.52 -8.60
C LYS A 311 0.72 9.05 -9.20
N ALA A 312 0.79 8.28 -10.28
CA ALA A 312 -0.36 7.83 -11.06
C ALA A 312 -0.94 6.51 -10.48
N TRP A 313 -1.49 6.57 -9.28
CA TRP A 313 -2.09 5.40 -8.64
C TRP A 313 -3.31 4.88 -9.40
N SER A 314 -4.02 5.76 -10.13
CA SER A 314 -5.19 5.36 -10.93
C SER A 314 -4.84 4.47 -12.13
N ASP A 315 -3.56 4.44 -12.53
CA ASP A 315 -3.05 3.58 -13.62
C ASP A 315 -2.46 2.27 -13.07
N ALA A 316 -2.13 2.21 -11.78
CA ALA A 316 -1.42 1.09 -11.17
C ALA A 316 -2.35 -0.10 -10.91
N LYS A 317 -2.06 -1.27 -11.48
CA LYS A 317 -2.83 -2.50 -11.28
C LYS A 317 -2.98 -2.82 -9.79
N PHE A 318 -4.12 -3.33 -9.39
CA PHE A 318 -4.56 -3.56 -8.04
C PHE A 318 -4.87 -2.27 -7.27
N PHE A 319 -3.94 -1.31 -7.19
CA PHE A 319 -4.16 -0.07 -6.46
C PHE A 319 -5.18 0.85 -7.13
N ASN A 320 -5.36 0.80 -8.45
CA ASN A 320 -6.37 1.58 -9.17
C ASN A 320 -7.81 1.32 -8.70
N GLU A 321 -8.06 0.19 -8.03
CA GLU A 321 -9.36 -0.14 -7.43
C GLU A 321 -9.63 0.64 -6.13
N PHE A 322 -8.57 1.07 -5.43
CA PHE A 322 -8.64 1.68 -4.10
C PHE A 322 -8.17 3.12 -4.08
N TYR A 323 -7.29 3.50 -5.01
CA TYR A 323 -6.57 4.76 -5.02
C TYR A 323 -6.88 5.57 -6.27
N ASP A 324 -6.86 6.88 -6.10
CA ASP A 324 -6.78 7.88 -7.16
C ASP A 324 -5.36 8.47 -7.17
N ASP A 325 -5.04 9.27 -8.18
CA ASP A 325 -3.73 9.90 -8.30
C ASP A 325 -3.40 10.75 -7.07
N GLN A 326 -2.11 10.80 -6.75
CA GLN A 326 -1.62 11.52 -5.58
C GLN A 326 -0.59 12.58 -5.98
N ASN A 327 -0.79 13.81 -5.52
CA ASN A 327 0.22 14.85 -5.59
C ASN A 327 0.87 15.03 -4.22
N VAL A 328 2.19 15.12 -4.23
CA VAL A 328 3.00 15.37 -3.04
C VAL A 328 3.77 16.66 -3.21
N VAL A 329 3.63 17.58 -2.28
CA VAL A 329 4.38 18.84 -2.24
C VAL A 329 5.28 18.86 -1.03
N SER A 330 6.53 19.26 -1.20
CA SER A 330 7.50 19.35 -0.12
C SER A 330 8.25 20.67 -0.15
N ILE A 331 8.50 21.22 1.02
CA ILE A 331 9.37 22.39 1.22
C ILE A 331 10.41 22.03 2.26
N GLY A 332 11.68 22.39 2.02
CA GLY A 332 12.79 22.19 2.93
C GLY A 332 13.70 23.39 3.01
N VAL A 333 14.27 23.58 4.17
CA VAL A 333 15.30 24.59 4.42
C VAL A 333 16.51 23.96 5.09
N GLN A 334 17.70 24.38 4.70
CA GLN A 334 18.96 24.02 5.34
C GLN A 334 19.75 25.26 5.68
N LYS A 335 20.28 25.31 6.89
CA LYS A 335 21.22 26.34 7.35
C LYS A 335 22.53 25.69 7.68
N THR A 336 23.57 26.05 6.92
CA THR A 336 24.95 25.64 7.19
C THR A 336 25.64 26.66 8.09
N MET A 337 26.26 26.17 9.16
CA MET A 337 26.99 26.97 10.17
C MET A 337 28.31 26.27 10.52
N GLY A 338 29.40 26.68 9.88
CA GLY A 338 30.66 25.96 10.02
C GLY A 338 30.58 24.55 9.52
N ASN A 339 30.83 23.58 10.38
CA ASN A 339 30.71 22.14 10.07
C ASN A 339 29.34 21.52 10.39
N MET A 340 28.36 22.33 10.78
CA MET A 340 27.02 21.88 11.13
C MET A 340 26.01 22.32 10.07
N LYS A 341 25.03 21.43 9.79
CA LYS A 341 23.88 21.68 8.91
C LYS A 341 22.60 21.42 9.69
N LEU A 342 21.78 22.45 9.89
CA LEU A 342 20.45 22.32 10.47
C LEU A 342 19.43 22.28 9.34
N ARG A 343 18.51 21.33 9.41
CA ARG A 343 17.48 21.11 8.38
C ARG A 343 16.10 21.07 9.01
N ALA A 344 15.13 21.65 8.30
CA ALA A 344 13.72 21.52 8.60
C ALA A 344 12.93 21.34 7.30
N GLY A 345 11.88 20.57 7.36
CA GLY A 345 11.05 20.30 6.18
C GLY A 345 9.59 20.06 6.55
N TYR A 346 8.73 20.35 5.59
CA TYR A 346 7.32 20.08 5.62
C TYR A 346 6.90 19.45 4.29
N GLY A 347 6.07 18.42 4.37
CA GLY A 347 5.46 17.76 3.22
C GLY A 347 3.96 17.68 3.38
N TYR A 348 3.27 17.82 2.27
CA TYR A 348 1.85 17.58 2.13
C TYR A 348 1.62 16.58 0.99
N ALA A 349 0.76 15.61 1.20
CA ALA A 349 0.32 14.66 0.19
C ALA A 349 -1.21 14.62 0.14
N ASP A 350 -1.78 14.57 -1.05
CA ASP A 350 -3.21 14.32 -1.21
C ASP A 350 -3.56 12.94 -0.64
N ASP A 351 -4.79 12.79 -0.15
CA ASP A 351 -5.33 11.49 0.23
C ASP A 351 -5.64 10.70 -1.06
N PRO A 352 -4.91 9.61 -1.36
CA PRO A 352 -5.13 8.87 -2.59
C PRO A 352 -6.31 7.90 -2.49
N LEU A 353 -6.83 7.64 -1.29
CA LEU A 353 -7.87 6.64 -1.09
C LEU A 353 -9.19 7.12 -1.69
N LEU A 354 -9.75 6.31 -2.57
CA LEU A 354 -11.10 6.53 -3.08
C LEU A 354 -12.11 6.49 -1.94
N SER A 355 -13.14 7.33 -2.03
CA SER A 355 -14.28 7.28 -1.10
C SER A 355 -15.13 6.01 -1.32
N GLN A 356 -15.07 5.43 -2.51
CA GLN A 356 -15.71 4.20 -2.92
C GLN A 356 -14.77 3.40 -3.79
N VAL A 357 -14.60 2.13 -3.50
CA VAL A 357 -13.77 1.21 -4.31
C VAL A 357 -14.36 1.07 -5.71
N LYS A 358 -13.50 1.11 -6.71
CA LYS A 358 -13.89 0.71 -8.07
C LYS A 358 -13.90 -0.82 -8.10
N VAL A 359 -14.99 -1.39 -8.55
CA VAL A 359 -15.08 -2.84 -8.78
C VAL A 359 -14.69 -3.08 -10.23
N GLY A 360 -13.39 -3.24 -10.48
CA GLY A 360 -12.86 -3.51 -11.81
C GLY A 360 -13.14 -4.92 -12.31
N GLN A 361 -13.02 -5.12 -13.62
CA GLN A 361 -13.22 -6.45 -14.22
C GLN A 361 -12.12 -7.44 -13.83
N GLU A 362 -10.91 -6.99 -13.58
CA GLU A 362 -9.77 -7.86 -13.21
C GLU A 362 -9.95 -8.46 -11.82
N VAL A 363 -10.58 -7.71 -10.94
CA VAL A 363 -10.92 -8.14 -9.59
C VAL A 363 -12.28 -8.84 -9.55
N ALA A 364 -13.18 -8.52 -10.47
CA ALA A 364 -14.48 -9.20 -10.65
C ALA A 364 -14.34 -10.61 -11.24
N THR A 365 -13.17 -11.01 -11.72
CA THR A 365 -12.93 -12.39 -12.19
C THR A 365 -12.85 -13.41 -11.06
N ILE A 366 -12.87 -12.98 -9.79
CA ILE A 366 -13.13 -13.84 -8.64
C ILE A 366 -14.63 -14.13 -8.57
N GLY A 367 -15.21 -14.58 -9.62
CA GLY A 367 -16.61 -14.96 -9.70
C GLY A 367 -16.72 -16.48 -9.70
N LEU A 368 -17.75 -16.99 -9.05
CA LEU A 368 -18.19 -18.35 -9.30
C LEU A 368 -18.56 -18.47 -10.77
N VAL A 369 -17.93 -19.39 -11.47
CA VAL A 369 -18.31 -19.72 -12.84
C VAL A 369 -19.39 -20.79 -12.76
N ASN A 370 -20.58 -20.51 -13.29
CA ASN A 370 -21.62 -21.53 -13.37
C ASN A 370 -21.25 -22.65 -14.37
N SER A 371 -22.02 -23.74 -14.39
CA SER A 371 -21.79 -24.87 -15.29
C SER A 371 -21.76 -24.52 -16.78
N GLU A 372 -22.22 -23.32 -17.13
CA GLU A 372 -22.26 -22.79 -18.50
C GLU A 372 -21.05 -21.89 -18.83
N GLY A 373 -20.10 -21.75 -17.88
CA GLY A 373 -18.92 -20.90 -18.05
C GLY A 373 -19.19 -19.41 -17.87
N VAL A 374 -20.37 -19.04 -17.33
CA VAL A 374 -20.72 -17.64 -17.07
C VAL A 374 -20.21 -17.24 -15.70
N THR A 375 -19.35 -16.21 -15.67
CA THR A 375 -18.89 -15.62 -14.41
C THR A 375 -20.01 -14.87 -13.74
N VAL A 376 -20.42 -15.32 -12.56
CA VAL A 376 -21.39 -14.61 -11.73
C VAL A 376 -20.61 -13.62 -10.88
N THR A 377 -20.64 -12.35 -11.24
CA THR A 377 -20.07 -11.27 -10.40
C THR A 377 -20.94 -11.11 -9.17
N SER A 378 -20.34 -11.31 -8.00
CA SER A 378 -21.05 -11.08 -6.75
C SER A 378 -20.90 -9.59 -6.36
N PRO A 379 -21.99 -8.85 -6.09
CA PRO A 379 -21.91 -7.50 -5.52
C PRO A 379 -21.24 -7.47 -4.13
N MET A 380 -21.09 -8.60 -3.47
CA MET A 380 -20.32 -8.75 -2.23
C MET A 380 -18.84 -8.43 -2.39
N TYR A 381 -18.33 -8.56 -3.60
CA TYR A 381 -16.93 -8.27 -3.86
C TYR A 381 -16.60 -6.81 -3.54
N GLY A 382 -17.45 -5.86 -3.91
CA GLY A 382 -17.27 -4.44 -3.57
C GLY A 382 -17.23 -4.18 -2.07
N ILE A 383 -18.02 -4.89 -1.27
CA ILE A 383 -18.01 -4.79 0.20
C ILE A 383 -16.71 -5.37 0.75
N PHE A 384 -16.29 -6.53 0.26
CA PHE A 384 -15.03 -7.15 0.65
C PHE A 384 -13.85 -6.23 0.33
N MET A 385 -13.83 -5.65 -0.86
CA MET A 385 -12.76 -4.74 -1.27
C MET A 385 -12.78 -3.43 -0.49
N SER A 386 -13.94 -2.91 -0.12
CA SER A 386 -14.06 -1.75 0.77
C SER A 386 -13.54 -2.05 2.18
N TYR A 387 -13.84 -3.25 2.69
CA TYR A 387 -13.30 -3.72 3.97
C TYR A 387 -11.78 -3.92 3.89
N PHE A 388 -11.29 -4.53 2.82
CA PHE A 388 -9.86 -4.68 2.55
C PHE A 388 -9.15 -3.33 2.50
N GLN A 389 -9.68 -2.36 1.76
CA GLN A 389 -9.14 -1.00 1.70
C GLN A 389 -9.01 -0.38 3.10
N ALA A 390 -10.05 -0.47 3.92
CA ALA A 390 -10.05 0.08 5.26
C ALA A 390 -9.05 -0.63 6.18
N MET A 391 -9.01 -1.96 6.14
CA MET A 391 -8.27 -2.77 7.10
C MET A 391 -6.80 -2.94 6.75
N GLU A 392 -6.48 -3.12 5.47
CA GLU A 392 -5.14 -3.51 5.05
C GLU A 392 -4.35 -2.38 4.35
N THR A 393 -5.04 -1.38 3.79
CA THR A 393 -4.37 -0.32 3.04
C THR A 393 -4.75 1.12 3.44
N PRO A 394 -4.95 1.45 4.73
CA PRO A 394 -5.39 2.79 5.16
C PRO A 394 -4.24 3.80 5.12
N VAL A 395 -3.72 4.11 3.94
CA VAL A 395 -2.58 5.02 3.77
C VAL A 395 -3.08 6.46 3.56
N ILE A 396 -3.29 7.20 4.66
CA ILE A 396 -3.85 8.55 4.68
C ILE A 396 -2.91 9.58 5.30
N TYR A 397 -1.60 9.49 5.01
CA TYR A 397 -0.61 10.41 5.58
C TYR A 397 -0.54 11.73 4.79
N LYS A 398 -1.28 12.76 5.23
CA LYS A 398 -1.31 14.06 4.54
C LYS A 398 -0.17 14.97 4.94
N HIS A 399 0.10 15.13 6.22
CA HIS A 399 1.03 16.12 6.73
C HIS A 399 2.26 15.48 7.38
N ARG A 400 3.45 15.90 6.94
CA ARG A 400 4.73 15.44 7.48
C ARG A 400 5.59 16.62 7.88
N ILE A 401 6.15 16.58 9.09
CA ILE A 401 7.14 17.54 9.60
C ILE A 401 8.44 16.78 9.87
N ALA A 402 9.55 17.34 9.44
CA ALA A 402 10.87 16.73 9.62
C ALA A 402 11.90 17.75 10.08
N VAL A 403 12.84 17.29 10.89
CA VAL A 403 14.04 18.05 11.30
C VAL A 403 15.27 17.16 11.11
N GLY A 404 16.43 17.79 10.87
CA GLY A 404 17.67 17.06 10.68
C GLY A 404 18.88 17.85 11.14
N LEU A 405 19.91 17.11 11.50
CA LEU A 405 21.24 17.64 11.87
C LEU A 405 22.29 16.88 11.07
N GLY A 406 23.12 17.61 10.33
CA GLY A 406 24.35 17.12 9.71
C GLY A 406 25.59 17.67 10.43
N VAL A 407 26.61 16.85 10.57
CA VAL A 407 27.91 17.24 11.13
C VAL A 407 29.02 16.74 10.21
N GLU A 408 29.70 17.65 9.55
CA GLU A 408 30.91 17.36 8.76
C GLU A 408 32.14 17.22 9.66
N SER A 409 33.10 16.44 9.22
CA SER A 409 34.30 16.12 10.02
C SER A 409 33.94 15.57 11.41
N PHE A 410 32.98 14.62 11.40
CA PHE A 410 32.48 14.02 12.63
C PHE A 410 33.60 13.36 13.43
N LEU A 411 33.63 13.57 14.74
CA LEU A 411 34.67 13.15 15.65
C LEU A 411 36.08 13.68 15.27
N GLY A 412 36.14 14.77 14.51
CA GLY A 412 37.42 15.34 14.05
C GLY A 412 38.05 14.60 12.86
N VAL A 413 37.30 13.68 12.22
CA VAL A 413 37.78 12.94 11.05
C VAL A 413 37.31 13.67 9.78
N PRO A 414 38.20 14.28 8.97
CA PRO A 414 37.83 15.19 7.89
C PRO A 414 36.96 14.59 6.79
N PHE A 415 37.06 13.28 6.55
CA PHE A 415 36.36 12.55 5.50
C PHE A 415 35.10 11.83 6.02
N LEU A 416 34.70 12.04 7.27
CA LEU A 416 33.52 11.40 7.88
C LEU A 416 32.48 12.46 8.23
N SER A 417 31.26 12.27 7.77
CA SER A 417 30.09 13.04 8.18
C SER A 417 29.03 12.16 8.85
N LEU A 418 28.27 12.76 9.77
CA LEU A 418 27.11 12.18 10.42
C LEU A 418 25.89 13.01 10.05
N ASP A 419 24.84 12.36 9.55
CA ASP A 419 23.52 12.94 9.37
C ASP A 419 22.50 12.20 10.25
N THR A 420 21.65 12.97 10.94
CA THR A 420 20.54 12.43 11.75
C THR A 420 19.26 13.16 11.42
N HIS A 421 18.12 12.49 11.56
CA HIS A 421 16.82 13.09 11.33
C HIS A 421 15.76 12.50 12.23
N ALA A 422 14.70 13.28 12.44
CA ALA A 422 13.43 12.84 13.01
C ALA A 422 12.29 13.43 12.19
N ALA A 423 11.25 12.67 11.99
CA ALA A 423 10.05 13.12 11.31
C ALA A 423 8.80 12.53 11.96
N ILE A 424 7.70 13.29 11.88
CA ILE A 424 6.37 12.84 12.27
C ILE A 424 5.41 13.03 11.11
N GLN A 425 4.54 12.07 10.91
CA GLN A 425 3.34 12.22 10.11
C GLN A 425 2.18 12.45 11.07
N LEU A 426 1.49 13.58 10.89
CA LEU A 426 0.41 13.99 11.78
C LEU A 426 -0.74 13.00 11.70
N GLU A 427 -1.52 12.94 12.76
CA GLU A 427 -2.68 12.07 12.83
C GLU A 427 -3.76 12.52 11.85
N GLU A 428 -4.27 11.56 11.08
CA GLU A 428 -5.35 11.74 10.13
C GLU A 428 -6.40 10.65 10.33
N ASP A 429 -7.65 11.05 10.20
CA ASP A 429 -8.82 10.18 10.30
C ASP A 429 -9.47 10.01 8.94
N LYS A 430 -9.94 8.80 8.63
CA LYS A 430 -10.80 8.53 7.48
C LYS A 430 -11.89 7.54 7.81
N CYS A 431 -13.11 7.84 7.37
CA CYS A 431 -14.24 6.93 7.41
C CYS A 431 -14.38 6.20 6.06
N PHE A 432 -14.77 4.94 6.12
CA PHE A 432 -14.93 4.06 4.96
C PHE A 432 -16.36 3.52 4.93
N GLY A 433 -17.00 3.66 3.78
CA GLY A 433 -18.35 3.19 3.51
C GLY A 433 -18.39 2.18 2.38
N SER A 434 -19.45 1.38 2.30
CA SER A 434 -19.62 0.41 1.22
C SER A 434 -19.85 1.06 -0.15
N GLY A 435 -20.27 2.33 -0.16
CA GLY A 435 -20.50 3.13 -1.37
C GLY A 435 -21.49 2.56 -2.38
N GLN A 436 -21.97 1.37 -2.18
CA GLN A 436 -22.90 0.72 -3.09
C GLN A 436 -24.32 1.23 -2.85
N ALA A 437 -24.76 2.13 -3.72
CA ALA A 437 -26.16 2.53 -3.81
C ALA A 437 -27.00 1.28 -4.09
N GLY A 438 -27.76 0.81 -3.10
CA GLY A 438 -28.61 -0.38 -3.20
C GLY A 438 -28.38 -1.39 -2.07
N MET A 439 -27.24 -1.35 -1.37
CA MET A 439 -27.04 -2.17 -0.16
C MET A 439 -27.57 -1.52 1.13
N THR A 440 -28.24 -0.39 1.02
CA THR A 440 -28.95 0.25 2.15
C THR A 440 -30.24 -0.50 2.54
N GLY A 441 -30.56 -1.61 1.87
CA GLY A 441 -31.86 -2.26 1.97
C GLY A 441 -32.03 -3.33 3.07
N GLY A 442 -31.04 -3.64 3.89
CA GLY A 442 -31.17 -4.70 4.88
C GLY A 442 -30.59 -4.44 6.24
N TYR A 443 -29.69 -3.45 6.35
CA TYR A 443 -29.06 -3.12 7.62
C TYR A 443 -29.96 -2.24 8.47
N ASN A 444 -30.44 -2.79 9.56
CA ASN A 444 -31.03 -1.98 10.60
C ASN A 444 -29.89 -1.37 11.42
N ALA A 445 -29.41 -0.20 11.00
CA ALA A 445 -28.36 0.56 11.68
C ALA A 445 -28.61 0.73 13.21
N ALA A 446 -29.85 0.57 13.62
CA ALA A 446 -30.26 0.61 15.03
C ALA A 446 -29.81 -0.64 15.83
N THR A 447 -29.61 -1.78 15.19
CA THR A 447 -29.20 -3.02 15.87
C THR A 447 -27.68 -3.22 15.88
N VAL A 448 -26.96 -2.73 14.90
CA VAL A 448 -25.49 -2.85 14.79
C VAL A 448 -24.78 -1.77 15.62
N GLY A 449 -25.38 -0.59 15.72
CA GLY A 449 -24.80 0.55 16.47
C GLY A 449 -24.68 0.38 17.98
N THR A 450 -25.21 -0.70 18.57
CA THR A 450 -25.16 -0.94 20.03
C THR A 450 -23.90 -1.65 20.50
N ALA A 451 -23.12 -2.30 19.61
CA ALA A 451 -21.90 -3.00 19.99
C ALA A 451 -20.74 -2.04 20.31
N LEU A 452 -20.72 -0.87 19.67
CA LEU A 452 -19.83 0.24 20.00
C LEU A 452 -20.68 1.36 20.60
N SER A 453 -20.43 1.80 21.81
CA SER A 453 -21.20 2.85 22.47
C SER A 453 -21.24 4.13 21.62
N GLY A 454 -22.40 4.40 21.00
CA GLY A 454 -22.61 5.53 20.10
C GLY A 454 -22.28 5.29 18.63
N GLY A 455 -21.82 4.09 18.25
CA GLY A 455 -21.50 3.74 16.85
C GLY A 455 -20.42 4.60 16.21
N LEU A 456 -20.23 4.47 14.89
CA LEU A 456 -19.29 5.28 14.10
C LEU A 456 -19.74 6.75 13.98
N ALA A 457 -21.04 7.03 14.06
CA ALA A 457 -21.56 8.39 14.05
C ALA A 457 -21.04 9.23 15.23
N ALA A 458 -20.88 8.65 16.42
CA ALA A 458 -20.27 9.31 17.58
C ALA A 458 -18.76 9.59 17.38
N ARG A 459 -18.15 9.03 16.36
CA ARG A 459 -16.74 9.17 15.99
C ARG A 459 -16.53 10.04 14.74
N GLY A 460 -17.59 10.75 14.31
CA GLY A 460 -17.54 11.69 13.18
C GLY A 460 -17.74 11.08 11.79
N CYS A 461 -18.16 9.80 11.70
CA CYS A 461 -18.51 9.16 10.46
C CYS A 461 -20.00 9.25 10.14
N THR A 462 -20.41 8.92 8.94
CA THR A 462 -21.82 8.85 8.53
C THR A 462 -22.45 7.50 8.88
N ALA A 463 -23.76 7.40 8.78
CA ALA A 463 -24.48 6.15 9.03
C ALA A 463 -24.24 5.07 7.94
N SER A 464 -23.67 5.46 6.80
CA SER A 464 -23.29 4.53 5.71
C SER A 464 -21.86 4.00 5.83
N ASP A 465 -21.09 4.52 6.78
CA ASP A 465 -19.71 4.09 6.98
C ASP A 465 -19.66 2.87 7.90
N HIS A 466 -18.78 1.93 7.58
CA HIS A 466 -18.58 0.70 8.36
C HIS A 466 -17.28 0.70 9.18
N SER A 467 -16.33 1.56 8.83
CA SER A 467 -15.02 1.61 9.49
C SER A 467 -14.49 3.03 9.60
N LYS A 468 -13.65 3.25 10.61
CA LYS A 468 -12.85 4.46 10.74
C LYS A 468 -11.41 4.08 11.02
N ALA A 469 -10.48 4.54 10.18
CA ALA A 469 -9.06 4.46 10.43
C ALA A 469 -8.54 5.78 11.00
N THR A 470 -7.62 5.68 11.97
CA THR A 470 -6.81 6.79 12.49
C THR A 470 -5.36 6.43 12.30
N VAL A 471 -4.60 7.25 11.57
CA VAL A 471 -3.24 6.91 11.13
C VAL A 471 -2.26 8.02 11.47
N SER A 472 -1.13 7.66 12.05
CA SER A 472 0.02 8.53 12.28
C SER A 472 1.32 7.73 12.21
N SER A 473 2.47 8.38 12.12
CA SER A 473 3.75 7.69 12.21
C SER A 473 4.88 8.57 12.74
N MET A 474 5.93 7.91 13.19
CA MET A 474 7.18 8.54 13.61
C MET A 474 8.35 7.87 12.92
N HIS A 475 9.35 8.69 12.53
CA HIS A 475 10.61 8.24 11.95
C HIS A 475 11.76 8.84 12.70
N VAL A 476 12.79 8.05 12.98
CA VAL A 476 14.06 8.50 13.53
C VAL A 476 15.18 7.74 12.83
N GLY A 477 16.19 8.46 12.36
CA GLY A 477 17.26 7.80 11.65
C GLY A 477 18.57 8.55 11.68
N GLY A 478 19.60 7.88 11.20
CA GLY A 478 20.92 8.48 11.03
C GLY A 478 21.79 7.67 10.09
N ALA A 479 22.79 8.34 9.54
CA ALA A 479 23.74 7.74 8.62
C ALA A 479 25.12 8.36 8.77
N LEU A 480 26.13 7.54 8.53
CA LEU A 480 27.52 7.96 8.39
C LEU A 480 27.89 7.94 6.91
N THR A 481 28.59 8.98 6.45
CA THR A 481 29.11 9.06 5.09
C THR A 481 30.63 9.27 5.14
N TRP A 482 31.35 8.40 4.41
CA TRP A 482 32.79 8.52 4.17
C TRP A 482 33.02 9.04 2.77
N SER A 483 33.91 10.02 2.63
CA SER A 483 34.26 10.65 1.35
C SER A 483 35.77 10.57 1.13
N PHE A 484 36.23 9.95 0.02
CA PHE A 484 37.61 9.68 -0.28
C PHE A 484 38.07 10.36 -1.59
#